data_6c1af63584ad4b8aebfa3110d3f5eacf
#
_entry.id   6c1af63584ad4b8aebfa3110d3f5eacf
#
_cell.length_a   1.000
_cell.length_b   1.000
_cell.length_c   1.000
_cell.angle_alpha   90.00
_cell.angle_beta   90.00
_cell.angle_gamma   90.00
#
_symmetry.space_group_name_H-M   'P 1'
#
loop_
_entity.id
_entity.type
_entity.pdbx_description
1 polymer ?
#
loop_
_entity_poly.entity_id
_entity_poly.type
_entity_poly.pdbx_seq_one_letter_code
_entity_poly.pdbx_strand_id
1 'polypeptide(L)'
;VLGVISNVFYLDMGFSKNEIATVTKVFGIWMTILGGFVGGFLTIRFGVLKVLMLGAVMTVITNLLFILVAQNSGNLSLLYVVIGADNITAGLAAAAFIAYLSSLTNLSFTAMQYAMFSSLMTLFPKLLGGYSGSIVDSLGYESFFLISSMMGLPVLLLIWAVDRYVKETGA
;
A
#
# COMPACT_ATOMS: atom_id res chain seq x y z
N VAL A 1 4.80 4.31 -4.44
CA VAL A 1 5.72 5.44 -4.25
C VAL A 1 6.78 5.06 -3.24
N LEU A 2 6.41 4.63 -2.04
CA LEU A 2 7.31 4.27 -0.93
C LEU A 2 8.35 3.19 -1.32
N GLY A 3 7.96 2.16 -2.04
CA GLY A 3 8.83 1.02 -2.39
C GLY A 3 10.08 1.38 -3.22
N VAL A 4 10.12 2.56 -3.85
CA VAL A 4 11.27 3.02 -4.63
C VAL A 4 12.37 3.56 -3.71
N ILE A 5 12.00 4.32 -2.68
CA ILE A 5 12.95 5.01 -1.81
C ILE A 5 13.23 4.28 -0.49
N SER A 6 12.46 3.24 -0.17
CA SER A 6 12.49 2.59 1.14
C SER A 6 13.88 2.07 1.54
N ASN A 7 14.62 1.47 0.63
CA ASN A 7 15.97 0.96 0.94
C ASN A 7 16.96 2.08 1.30
N VAL A 8 16.89 3.21 0.59
CA VAL A 8 17.74 4.38 0.87
C VAL A 8 17.35 4.96 2.22
N PHE A 9 16.05 5.14 2.46
CA PHE A 9 15.50 5.61 3.73
C PHE A 9 16.01 4.78 4.93
N TYR A 10 15.94 3.46 4.85
CA TYR A 10 16.40 2.62 5.97
C TYR A 10 17.89 2.74 6.22
N LEU A 11 18.72 2.86 5.16
CA LEU A 11 20.16 3.08 5.30
C LEU A 11 20.46 4.44 5.94
N ASP A 12 19.75 5.49 5.53
CA ASP A 12 19.90 6.84 6.08
C ASP A 12 19.44 6.93 7.55
N MET A 13 18.48 6.08 7.95
CA MET A 13 18.06 5.94 9.35
C MET A 13 19.03 5.09 10.18
N GLY A 14 20.16 4.65 9.62
CA GLY A 14 21.23 3.97 10.34
C GLY A 14 21.06 2.46 10.50
N PHE A 15 20.09 1.85 9.79
CA PHE A 15 19.95 0.39 9.82
C PHE A 15 20.97 -0.30 8.92
N SER A 16 21.53 -1.40 9.37
CA SER A 16 22.45 -2.22 8.58
C SER A 16 21.72 -2.95 7.45
N LYS A 17 22.46 -3.29 6.39
CA LYS A 17 21.91 -4.06 5.26
C LYS A 17 21.29 -5.40 5.69
N ASN A 18 21.86 -6.06 6.70
CA ASN A 18 21.36 -7.33 7.22
C ASN A 18 20.05 -7.15 7.99
N GLU A 19 19.91 -6.12 8.81
CA GLU A 19 18.67 -5.78 9.50
C GLU A 19 17.57 -5.44 8.50
N ILE A 20 17.86 -4.58 7.51
CA ILE A 20 16.92 -4.25 6.44
C ILE A 20 16.47 -5.52 5.71
N ALA A 21 17.40 -6.39 5.32
CA ALA A 21 17.07 -7.63 4.63
C ALA A 21 16.19 -8.55 5.49
N THR A 22 16.50 -8.70 6.76
CA THR A 22 15.72 -9.54 7.69
C THR A 22 14.31 -9.00 7.87
N VAL A 23 14.19 -7.70 8.15
CA VAL A 23 12.89 -7.08 8.41
C VAL A 23 12.03 -7.03 7.14
N THR A 24 12.60 -6.61 6.00
CA THR A 24 11.81 -6.41 4.78
C THR A 24 11.60 -7.69 3.96
N LYS A 25 12.63 -8.55 3.85
CA LYS A 25 12.58 -9.73 2.97
C LYS A 25 12.10 -11.00 3.69
N VAL A 26 12.39 -11.15 4.97
CA VAL A 26 11.94 -12.33 5.72
C VAL A 26 10.63 -12.01 6.45
N PHE A 27 10.69 -11.12 7.43
CA PHE A 27 9.52 -10.78 8.23
C PHE A 27 8.41 -10.12 7.41
N GLY A 28 8.74 -9.14 6.56
CA GLY A 28 7.77 -8.42 5.73
C GLY A 28 7.00 -9.33 4.77
N ILE A 29 7.65 -10.33 4.16
CA ILE A 29 6.96 -11.30 3.29
C ILE A 29 5.91 -12.09 4.06
N TRP A 30 6.23 -12.59 5.25
CA TRP A 30 5.26 -13.31 6.09
C TRP A 30 4.08 -12.43 6.49
N MET A 31 4.34 -11.17 6.80
CA MET A 31 3.28 -10.19 7.12
C MET A 31 2.40 -9.89 5.90
N THR A 32 2.99 -9.80 4.70
CA THR A 32 2.21 -9.62 3.45
C THR A 32 1.32 -10.82 3.16
N ILE A 33 1.83 -12.04 3.33
CA ILE A 33 1.05 -13.27 3.15
C ILE A 33 -0.11 -13.30 4.15
N LEU A 34 0.15 -13.03 5.42
CA LEU A 34 -0.88 -12.93 6.44
C LEU A 34 -1.94 -11.88 6.09
N GLY A 35 -1.50 -10.71 5.67
CA GLY A 35 -2.39 -9.64 5.19
C GLY A 35 -3.27 -10.08 4.02
N GLY A 36 -2.70 -10.81 3.06
CA GLY A 36 -3.43 -11.37 1.93
C GLY A 36 -4.53 -12.37 2.33
N PHE A 37 -4.24 -13.28 3.25
CA PHE A 37 -5.24 -14.20 3.81
C PHE A 37 -6.35 -13.47 4.56
N VAL A 38 -5.99 -12.52 5.43
CA VAL A 38 -6.96 -11.70 6.18
C VAL A 38 -7.80 -10.88 5.20
N GLY A 39 -7.18 -10.25 4.21
CA GLY A 39 -7.86 -9.45 3.19
C GLY A 39 -8.84 -10.29 2.35
N GLY A 40 -8.43 -11.48 1.92
CA GLY A 40 -9.30 -12.41 1.20
C GLY A 40 -10.51 -12.83 2.04
N PHE A 41 -10.29 -13.23 3.29
CA PHE A 41 -11.36 -13.59 4.21
C PHE A 41 -12.34 -12.43 4.48
N LEU A 42 -11.82 -11.24 4.75
CA LEU A 42 -12.64 -10.04 4.97
C LEU A 42 -13.45 -9.67 3.71
N THR A 43 -12.86 -9.84 2.53
CA THR A 43 -13.52 -9.56 1.25
C THR A 43 -14.74 -10.46 1.04
N ILE A 44 -14.62 -11.74 1.37
CA ILE A 44 -15.75 -12.69 1.29
C ILE A 44 -16.84 -12.31 2.31
N ARG A 45 -16.46 -11.90 3.52
CA ARG A 45 -17.40 -11.63 4.59
C ARG A 45 -18.10 -10.27 4.52
N PHE A 46 -17.36 -9.23 4.14
CA PHE A 46 -17.83 -7.83 4.22
C PHE A 46 -18.01 -7.16 2.85
N GLY A 47 -17.56 -7.81 1.80
CA GLY A 47 -17.58 -7.28 0.42
C GLY A 47 -16.33 -6.50 0.05
N VAL A 48 -16.05 -6.47 -1.24
CA VAL A 48 -14.81 -5.95 -1.83
C VAL A 48 -14.58 -4.47 -1.52
N LEU A 49 -15.61 -3.61 -1.72
CA LEU A 49 -15.45 -2.16 -1.59
C LEU A 49 -15.16 -1.72 -0.16
N LYS A 50 -15.76 -2.39 0.85
CA LYS A 50 -15.49 -2.10 2.26
C LYS A 50 -14.05 -2.46 2.65
N VAL A 51 -13.54 -3.58 2.13
CA VAL A 51 -12.18 -4.03 2.42
C VAL A 51 -11.15 -3.17 1.68
N LEU A 52 -11.46 -2.72 0.45
CA LEU A 52 -10.66 -1.70 -0.25
C LEU A 52 -10.58 -0.40 0.55
N MET A 53 -11.70 0.07 1.08
CA MET A 53 -11.74 1.27 1.93
C MET A 53 -10.87 1.07 3.18
N LEU A 54 -11.01 -0.07 3.87
CA LEU A 54 -10.18 -0.41 5.01
C LEU A 54 -8.68 -0.40 4.66
N GLY A 55 -8.31 -1.07 3.56
CA GLY A 55 -6.93 -1.10 3.08
C GLY A 55 -6.38 0.29 2.76
N ALA A 56 -7.19 1.15 2.12
CA ALA A 56 -6.80 2.51 1.81
C ALA A 56 -6.59 3.37 3.07
N VAL A 57 -7.47 3.27 4.06
CA VAL A 57 -7.31 3.95 5.36
C VAL A 57 -6.05 3.46 6.07
N MET A 58 -5.85 2.15 6.15
CA MET A 58 -4.66 1.57 6.77
C MET A 58 -3.37 2.02 6.07
N THR A 59 -3.37 2.12 4.73
CA THR A 59 -2.21 2.62 3.96
C THR A 59 -1.87 4.07 4.33
N VAL A 60 -2.86 4.93 4.51
CA VAL A 60 -2.63 6.31 4.99
C VAL A 60 -1.99 6.31 6.37
N ILE A 61 -2.51 5.47 7.27
CA ILE A 61 -1.99 5.36 8.64
C ILE A 61 -0.57 4.81 8.64
N THR A 62 -0.29 3.72 7.89
CA THR A 62 1.06 3.13 7.86
C THR A 62 2.09 4.08 7.26
N ASN A 63 1.74 4.88 6.24
CA ASN A 63 2.61 5.92 5.72
C ASN A 63 2.96 6.97 6.80
N LEU A 64 2.02 7.33 7.66
CA LEU A 64 2.29 8.24 8.79
C LEU A 64 3.20 7.58 9.85
N LEU A 65 3.10 6.27 10.06
CA LEU A 65 3.98 5.57 10.99
C LEU A 65 5.46 5.60 10.56
N PHE A 66 5.75 5.71 9.26
CA PHE A 66 7.13 5.89 8.78
C PHE A 66 7.76 7.22 9.25
N ILE A 67 6.96 8.25 9.55
CA ILE A 67 7.45 9.50 10.16
C ILE A 67 8.05 9.21 11.54
N LEU A 68 7.44 8.30 12.31
CA LEU A 68 7.98 7.90 13.61
C LEU A 68 9.34 7.19 13.46
N VAL A 69 9.54 6.40 12.40
CA VAL A 69 10.85 5.79 12.11
C VAL A 69 11.87 6.87 11.74
N ALA A 70 11.48 7.88 10.95
CA ALA A 70 12.35 9.00 10.59
C ALA A 70 12.81 9.80 11.82
N GLN A 71 11.93 9.96 12.81
CA GLN A 71 12.21 10.67 14.06
C GLN A 71 12.98 9.83 15.10
N ASN A 72 12.97 8.49 14.97
CA ASN A 72 13.61 7.57 15.92
C ASN A 72 14.59 6.66 15.18
N SER A 73 15.61 7.25 14.57
CA SER A 73 16.66 6.55 13.82
C SER A 73 17.32 5.42 14.64
N GLY A 74 17.57 4.28 14.00
CA GLY A 74 18.21 3.13 14.62
C GLY A 74 17.32 2.30 15.55
N ASN A 75 16.04 2.63 15.72
CA ASN A 75 15.12 1.83 16.54
C ASN A 75 14.58 0.63 15.76
N LEU A 76 15.27 -0.51 15.89
CA LEU A 76 14.92 -1.74 15.17
C LEU A 76 13.52 -2.27 15.53
N SER A 77 13.13 -2.19 16.81
CA SER A 77 11.80 -2.65 17.24
C SER A 77 10.67 -1.85 16.57
N LEU A 78 10.85 -0.53 16.47
CA LEU A 78 9.91 0.33 15.78
C LEU A 78 9.85 0.00 14.28
N LEU A 79 11.00 -0.29 13.66
CA LEU A 79 11.06 -0.71 12.26
C LEU A 79 10.24 -1.99 12.02
N TYR A 80 10.37 -3.01 12.89
CA TYR A 80 9.57 -4.24 12.81
C TYR A 80 8.07 -3.95 12.87
N VAL A 81 7.63 -3.10 13.80
CA VAL A 81 6.20 -2.74 13.94
C VAL A 81 5.68 -2.04 12.69
N VAL A 82 6.41 -1.04 12.20
CA VAL A 82 5.96 -0.25 11.05
C VAL A 82 5.99 -1.08 9.77
N ILE A 83 7.05 -1.84 9.51
CA ILE A 83 7.14 -2.74 8.36
C ILE A 83 6.07 -3.84 8.43
N GLY A 84 5.82 -4.39 9.63
CA GLY A 84 4.76 -5.39 9.82
C GLY A 84 3.38 -4.84 9.49
N ALA A 85 3.04 -3.67 10.02
CA ALA A 85 1.77 -2.99 9.75
C ALA A 85 1.62 -2.65 8.25
N ASP A 86 2.66 -2.11 7.62
CA ASP A 86 2.66 -1.75 6.21
C ASP A 86 2.47 -2.97 5.31
N ASN A 87 3.20 -4.05 5.56
CA ASN A 87 3.12 -5.27 4.76
C ASN A 87 1.78 -6.02 4.94
N ILE A 88 1.22 -6.07 6.16
CA ILE A 88 -0.14 -6.60 6.38
C ILE A 88 -1.15 -5.77 5.58
N THR A 89 -1.04 -4.46 5.65
CA THR A 89 -1.91 -3.53 4.91
C THR A 89 -1.78 -3.74 3.40
N ALA A 90 -0.56 -3.85 2.89
CA ALA A 90 -0.29 -4.08 1.48
C ALA A 90 -0.90 -5.40 1.00
N GLY A 91 -0.74 -6.49 1.77
CA GLY A 91 -1.33 -7.78 1.46
C GLY A 91 -2.86 -7.75 1.44
N LEU A 92 -3.46 -7.13 2.46
CA LEU A 92 -4.91 -6.97 2.56
C LEU A 92 -5.48 -6.15 1.39
N ALA A 93 -4.86 -5.00 1.11
CA ALA A 93 -5.28 -4.11 0.02
C ALA A 93 -5.12 -4.80 -1.34
N ALA A 94 -4.02 -5.54 -1.56
CA ALA A 94 -3.78 -6.27 -2.80
C ALA A 94 -4.84 -7.36 -3.04
N ALA A 95 -5.18 -8.16 -2.02
CA ALA A 95 -6.20 -9.20 -2.12
C ALA A 95 -7.57 -8.61 -2.49
N ALA A 96 -7.98 -7.53 -1.81
CA ALA A 96 -9.23 -6.84 -2.10
C ALA A 96 -9.23 -6.20 -3.49
N PHE A 97 -8.10 -5.61 -3.92
CA PHE A 97 -7.99 -4.96 -5.22
C PHE A 97 -8.02 -5.99 -6.37
N ILE A 98 -7.35 -7.13 -6.22
CA ILE A 98 -7.42 -8.24 -7.19
C ILE A 98 -8.86 -8.75 -7.30
N ALA A 99 -9.57 -8.92 -6.20
CA ALA A 99 -10.98 -9.31 -6.21
C ALA A 99 -11.85 -8.26 -6.91
N TYR A 100 -11.58 -6.97 -6.70
CA TYR A 100 -12.28 -5.88 -7.39
C TYR A 100 -12.03 -5.90 -8.89
N LEU A 101 -10.77 -6.00 -9.33
CA LEU A 101 -10.44 -6.11 -10.75
C LEU A 101 -11.10 -7.32 -11.41
N SER A 102 -11.14 -8.45 -10.72
CA SER A 102 -11.80 -9.65 -11.22
C SER A 102 -13.31 -9.46 -11.38
N SER A 103 -13.94 -8.67 -10.51
CA SER A 103 -15.39 -8.36 -10.63
C SER A 103 -15.71 -7.43 -11.80
N LEU A 104 -14.75 -6.63 -12.27
CA LEU A 104 -14.93 -5.72 -13.40
C LEU A 104 -14.68 -6.39 -14.76
N THR A 105 -14.13 -7.61 -14.80
CA THR A 105 -13.77 -8.28 -16.06
C THR A 105 -14.94 -9.08 -16.63
N ASN A 106 -15.14 -8.99 -17.96
CA ASN A 106 -16.14 -9.79 -18.67
C ASN A 106 -15.56 -11.18 -18.99
N LEU A 107 -16.38 -12.25 -18.90
CA LEU A 107 -15.99 -13.63 -19.18
C LEU A 107 -15.34 -13.82 -20.57
N SER A 108 -15.79 -13.07 -21.58
CA SER A 108 -15.29 -13.17 -22.96
C SER A 108 -13.92 -12.50 -23.17
N PHE A 109 -13.54 -11.52 -22.35
CA PHE A 109 -12.32 -10.72 -22.52
C PHE A 109 -11.48 -10.63 -21.24
N THR A 110 -11.70 -11.50 -20.28
CA THR A 110 -11.13 -11.46 -18.92
C THR A 110 -9.60 -11.31 -18.93
N ALA A 111 -8.90 -12.09 -19.73
CA ALA A 111 -7.42 -12.08 -19.74
C ALA A 111 -6.87 -10.72 -20.20
N MET A 112 -7.44 -10.14 -21.27
CA MET A 112 -7.00 -8.86 -21.82
C MET A 112 -7.33 -7.69 -20.89
N GLN A 113 -8.57 -7.66 -20.38
CA GLN A 113 -9.01 -6.62 -19.44
C GLN A 113 -8.21 -6.66 -18.15
N TYR A 114 -7.99 -7.85 -17.59
CA TYR A 114 -7.18 -8.03 -16.39
C TYR A 114 -5.72 -7.58 -16.60
N ALA A 115 -5.12 -7.91 -17.74
CA ALA A 115 -3.77 -7.49 -18.08
C ALA A 115 -3.66 -5.95 -18.20
N MET A 116 -4.65 -5.30 -18.83
CA MET A 116 -4.70 -3.84 -18.94
C MET A 116 -4.83 -3.19 -17.55
N PHE A 117 -5.76 -3.65 -16.72
CA PHE A 117 -5.95 -3.11 -15.37
C PHE A 117 -4.72 -3.33 -14.48
N SER A 118 -4.12 -4.52 -14.54
CA SER A 118 -2.89 -4.84 -13.81
C SER A 118 -1.71 -3.98 -14.25
N SER A 119 -1.60 -3.69 -15.53
CA SER A 119 -0.57 -2.79 -16.08
C SER A 119 -0.75 -1.35 -15.56
N LEU A 120 -1.97 -0.83 -15.57
CA LEU A 120 -2.28 0.50 -15.02
C LEU A 120 -1.99 0.56 -13.52
N MET A 121 -2.35 -0.48 -12.77
CA MET A 121 -2.07 -0.60 -11.33
C MET A 121 -0.58 -0.46 -11.00
N THR A 122 0.29 -0.99 -11.85
CA THR A 122 1.74 -0.96 -11.62
C THR A 122 2.42 0.28 -12.21
N LEU A 123 1.91 0.81 -13.31
CA LEU A 123 2.50 1.94 -14.03
C LEU A 123 2.45 3.24 -13.20
N PHE A 124 1.28 3.61 -12.70
CA PHE A 124 1.10 4.86 -11.96
C PHE A 124 2.01 4.97 -10.71
N PRO A 125 2.06 3.97 -9.82
CA PRO A 125 2.97 4.02 -8.68
C PRO A 125 4.45 4.11 -9.08
N LYS A 126 4.87 3.49 -10.17
CA LYS A 126 6.25 3.56 -10.66
C LYS A 126 6.59 4.93 -11.22
N LEU A 127 5.69 5.54 -12.00
CA LEU A 127 5.89 6.90 -12.53
C LEU A 127 6.00 7.92 -11.39
N LEU A 128 5.06 7.88 -10.44
CA LEU A 128 5.09 8.77 -9.27
C LEU A 128 6.30 8.49 -8.36
N GLY A 129 6.68 7.21 -8.23
CA GLY A 129 7.86 6.80 -7.47
C GLY A 129 9.17 7.31 -8.03
N GLY A 130 9.25 7.56 -9.35
CA GLY A 130 10.44 8.15 -9.97
C GLY A 130 10.79 9.55 -9.43
N TYR A 131 9.82 10.31 -8.97
CA TYR A 131 10.04 11.63 -8.37
C TYR A 131 10.32 11.60 -6.86
N SER A 132 10.24 10.43 -6.23
CA SER A 132 10.37 10.31 -4.76
C SER A 132 11.72 10.78 -4.22
N GLY A 133 12.81 10.51 -4.95
CA GLY A 133 14.14 11.00 -4.60
C GLY A 133 14.21 12.52 -4.54
N SER A 134 13.78 13.20 -5.60
CA SER A 134 13.79 14.66 -5.65
C SER A 134 12.96 15.31 -4.56
N ILE A 135 11.84 14.70 -4.17
CA ILE A 135 11.01 15.19 -3.06
C ILE A 135 11.75 15.04 -1.73
N VAL A 136 12.39 13.91 -1.49
CA VAL A 136 13.15 13.68 -0.27
C VAL A 136 14.37 14.61 -0.18
N ASP A 137 15.11 14.78 -1.28
CA ASP A 137 16.28 15.67 -1.33
C ASP A 137 15.91 17.14 -1.04
N SER A 138 14.71 17.57 -1.45
CA SER A 138 14.26 18.96 -1.28
C SER A 138 13.50 19.22 0.02
N LEU A 139 12.70 18.27 0.51
CA LEU A 139 11.75 18.47 1.62
C LEU A 139 11.98 17.54 2.81
N GLY A 140 12.88 16.55 2.69
CA GLY A 140 13.16 15.56 3.71
C GLY A 140 12.13 14.43 3.80
N TYR A 141 12.46 13.39 4.57
CA TYR A 141 11.64 12.17 4.70
C TYR A 141 10.28 12.42 5.34
N GLU A 142 10.21 13.26 6.39
CA GLU A 142 8.94 13.53 7.08
C GLU A 142 7.90 14.13 6.14
N SER A 143 8.31 15.14 5.37
CA SER A 143 7.44 15.77 4.36
C SER A 143 7.05 14.80 3.25
N PHE A 144 7.98 13.94 2.81
CA PHE A 144 7.70 12.92 1.83
C PHE A 144 6.62 11.93 2.31
N PHE A 145 6.71 11.43 3.54
CA PHE A 145 5.70 10.53 4.08
C PHE A 145 4.36 11.22 4.30
N LEU A 146 4.37 12.48 4.71
CA LEU A 146 3.14 13.28 4.83
C LEU A 146 2.45 13.45 3.46
N ILE A 147 3.19 13.84 2.43
CA ILE A 147 2.67 13.97 1.06
C ILE A 147 2.14 12.62 0.57
N SER A 148 2.89 11.53 0.78
CA SER A 148 2.46 10.18 0.39
C SER A 148 1.15 9.75 1.07
N SER A 149 0.97 10.13 2.35
CA SER A 149 -0.28 9.89 3.08
C SER A 149 -1.43 10.73 2.51
N MET A 150 -1.19 12.00 2.20
CA MET A 150 -2.19 12.88 1.61
C MET A 150 -2.63 12.41 0.22
N MET A 151 -1.74 11.80 -0.56
CA MET A 151 -2.09 11.18 -1.85
C MET A 151 -3.06 10.00 -1.69
N GLY A 152 -3.19 9.42 -0.51
CA GLY A 152 -4.20 8.40 -0.21
C GLY A 152 -5.62 8.97 -0.07
N LEU A 153 -5.79 10.25 0.27
CA LEU A 153 -7.10 10.87 0.47
C LEU A 153 -7.99 10.86 -0.80
N PRO A 154 -7.49 11.23 -1.99
CA PRO A 154 -8.26 11.09 -3.23
C PRO A 154 -8.74 9.66 -3.49
N VAL A 155 -7.93 8.65 -3.13
CA VAL A 155 -8.30 7.24 -3.29
C VAL A 155 -9.47 6.88 -2.38
N LEU A 156 -9.48 7.35 -1.13
CA LEU A 156 -10.59 7.18 -0.19
C LEU A 156 -11.89 7.78 -0.74
N LEU A 157 -11.81 8.98 -1.30
CA LEU A 157 -12.96 9.65 -1.92
C LEU A 157 -13.48 8.88 -3.15
N LEU A 158 -12.58 8.35 -3.98
CA LEU A 158 -12.97 7.54 -5.14
C LEU A 158 -13.65 6.24 -4.72
N ILE A 159 -13.11 5.51 -3.74
CA ILE A 159 -13.73 4.28 -3.25
C ILE A 159 -15.10 4.57 -2.64
N TRP A 160 -15.21 5.65 -1.87
CA TRP A 160 -16.50 6.08 -1.30
C TRP A 160 -17.53 6.43 -2.37
N ALA A 161 -17.12 7.16 -3.42
CA ALA A 161 -18.00 7.51 -4.54
C ALA A 161 -18.49 6.27 -5.30
N VAL A 162 -17.61 5.30 -5.55
CA VAL A 162 -17.95 4.02 -6.19
C VAL A 162 -18.91 3.21 -5.31
N ASP A 163 -18.65 3.10 -4.01
CA ASP A 163 -19.53 2.37 -3.08
C ASP A 163 -20.93 2.99 -3.02
N ARG A 164 -21.01 4.32 -3.06
CA ARG A 164 -22.28 5.02 -3.11
C ARG A 164 -23.01 4.79 -4.43
N TYR A 165 -22.30 4.89 -5.55
CA TYR A 165 -22.90 4.67 -6.88
C TYR A 165 -23.46 3.26 -7.03
N VAL A 166 -22.70 2.24 -6.61
CA VAL A 166 -23.15 0.83 -6.65
C VAL A 166 -24.40 0.61 -5.80
N LYS A 167 -24.51 1.24 -4.64
CA LYS A 167 -25.69 1.16 -3.77
C LYS A 167 -26.93 1.84 -4.38
N GLU A 168 -26.74 2.96 -5.07
CA GLU A 168 -27.84 3.72 -5.71
C GLU A 168 -28.34 3.06 -6.99
N THR A 169 -27.47 2.38 -7.74
CA THR A 169 -27.82 1.75 -9.03
C THR A 169 -28.21 0.27 -8.91
N GLY A 170 -27.94 -0.36 -7.77
CA GLY A 170 -28.19 -1.80 -7.57
C GLY A 170 -27.30 -2.71 -8.43
N ALA A 171 -26.19 -2.17 -8.93
CA ALA A 171 -25.24 -2.86 -9.80
C ALA A 171 -24.28 -3.75 -9.03
#